data_22b1c041e8194115699579e0d501970f
#
_entry.id   22b1c041e8194115699579e0d501970f
#
_cell.length_a   1.000
_cell.length_b   1.000
_cell.length_c   1.000
_cell.angle_alpha   90.00
_cell.angle_beta   90.00
_cell.angle_gamma   90.00
#
_symmetry.space_group_name_H-M   'P 1'
#
loop_
_entity.id
_entity.type
_entity.pdbx_description
1 polymer ?
#
loop_
_entity_poly.entity_id
_entity_poly.type
_entity_poly.pdbx_seq_one_letter_code
_entity_poly.pdbx_strand_id
1 'polypeptide(L)'
;MQALTLRQRSLVGLTLFAMFFGAGNLIFPPWLGVQAGTESLSAFIGFLITAVGFPILGVMAVAESGGLKNLGARVHPVFAFIFMFLIYLSIGPCLAIPRTASTSFEMVVRPLLAENGLLEAPLLGWTALGFSQLAYSVLFFLAAFLVALNPEKLTSRLGKFLCPTLITLICVLWLGAFVNPIGEAGAPAAAYAGAALAHGFIDGYQTMDTLAALNFGLIIAMNIRAMGIKSEGAVVKETVFAGCIAAAVFFVVYGALTQIGAEAGGAFTGMENGAQTLTAVADKLFGTAGQVLLGLVFFIACFNTCVGLIACCSDYFSGLFPKLGYRGWAVVFAVVSMVISNAGLTLILKFSIPVLVAIYPLAIVLIALGLINLA
;
A
#
# COMPACT_ATOMS: atom_id res chain seq x y z
N MET A 1 -26.77 6.10 -24.09
CA MET A 1 -25.56 5.55 -23.43
C MET A 1 -25.96 5.15 -22.01
N GLN A 2 -25.84 3.87 -21.66
CA GLN A 2 -26.05 3.44 -20.27
C GLN A 2 -24.88 3.99 -19.44
N ALA A 3 -25.15 4.88 -18.51
CA ALA A 3 -24.19 5.38 -17.53
C ALA A 3 -24.53 4.76 -16.16
N LEU A 4 -23.52 4.56 -15.32
CA LEU A 4 -23.73 4.13 -13.95
C LEU A 4 -24.46 5.21 -13.16
N THR A 5 -25.30 4.82 -12.23
CA THR A 5 -25.90 5.73 -11.24
C THR A 5 -24.81 6.28 -10.32
N LEU A 6 -25.05 7.42 -9.68
CA LEU A 6 -24.08 8.01 -8.73
C LEU A 6 -23.69 7.03 -7.64
N ARG A 7 -24.66 6.26 -7.10
CA ARG A 7 -24.41 5.22 -6.10
C ARG A 7 -23.47 4.13 -6.62
N GLN A 8 -23.67 3.67 -7.85
CA GLN A 8 -22.79 2.66 -8.46
C GLN A 8 -21.39 3.21 -8.71
N ARG A 9 -21.26 4.46 -9.19
CA ARG A 9 -19.96 5.16 -9.35
C ARG A 9 -19.22 5.27 -8.04
N SER A 10 -19.91 5.70 -6.97
CA SER A 10 -19.32 5.77 -5.63
C SER A 10 -18.85 4.39 -5.15
N LEU A 11 -19.65 3.34 -5.39
CA LEU A 11 -19.28 1.98 -5.01
C LEU A 11 -18.02 1.52 -5.75
N VAL A 12 -17.93 1.75 -7.07
CA VAL A 12 -16.75 1.38 -7.86
C VAL A 12 -15.53 2.19 -7.41
N GLY A 13 -15.69 3.50 -7.14
CA GLY A 13 -14.61 4.36 -6.65
C GLY A 13 -14.09 3.94 -5.27
N LEU A 14 -14.98 3.61 -4.34
CA LEU A 14 -14.60 3.08 -3.03
C LEU A 14 -13.98 1.69 -3.13
N THR A 15 -14.43 0.87 -4.09
CA THR A 15 -13.79 -0.43 -4.36
C THR A 15 -12.36 -0.24 -4.88
N LEU A 16 -12.16 0.71 -5.80
CA LEU A 16 -10.84 1.06 -6.30
C LEU A 16 -9.92 1.58 -5.18
N PHE A 17 -10.43 2.49 -4.34
CA PHE A 17 -9.72 2.93 -3.14
C PHE A 17 -9.33 1.76 -2.25
N ALA A 18 -10.27 0.85 -1.93
CA ALA A 18 -10.02 -0.31 -1.09
C ALA A 18 -9.01 -1.30 -1.68
N MET A 19 -8.93 -1.40 -3.00
CA MET A 19 -7.94 -2.26 -3.68
C MET A 19 -6.51 -1.70 -3.56
N PHE A 20 -6.36 -0.39 -3.57
CA PHE A 20 -5.06 0.27 -3.38
C PHE A 20 -4.68 0.37 -1.90
N PHE A 21 -5.66 0.58 -1.02
CA PHE A 21 -5.42 0.95 0.37
C PHE A 21 -4.85 -0.23 1.18
N GLY A 22 -3.54 -0.30 1.26
CA GLY A 22 -2.78 -1.34 1.95
C GLY A 22 -1.83 -0.80 3.01
N ALA A 23 -0.91 -1.66 3.46
CA ALA A 23 0.08 -1.34 4.49
C ALA A 23 0.91 -0.08 4.16
N GLY A 24 1.32 0.07 2.90
CA GLY A 24 2.12 1.21 2.45
C GLY A 24 1.39 2.54 2.61
N ASN A 25 0.13 2.58 2.20
CA ASN A 25 -0.71 3.77 2.21
C ASN A 25 -0.97 4.31 3.62
N LEU A 26 -0.76 3.47 4.63
CA LEU A 26 -0.91 3.84 6.03
C LEU A 26 0.40 4.35 6.66
N ILE A 27 1.56 3.85 6.22
CA ILE A 27 2.84 4.17 6.86
C ILE A 27 3.61 5.29 6.16
N PHE A 28 3.45 5.47 4.83
CA PHE A 28 4.24 6.47 4.12
C PHE A 28 3.76 7.91 4.31
N PRO A 29 2.47 8.24 4.30
CA PRO A 29 2.04 9.61 4.55
C PRO A 29 2.45 10.16 5.93
N PRO A 30 2.27 9.43 7.05
CA PRO A 30 2.76 9.93 8.34
C PRO A 30 4.29 10.02 8.38
N TRP A 31 5.02 9.09 7.74
CA TRP A 31 6.47 9.18 7.65
C TRP A 31 6.93 10.37 6.83
N LEU A 32 6.25 10.67 5.71
CA LEU A 32 6.47 11.88 4.94
C LEU A 32 6.32 13.12 5.83
N GLY A 33 5.27 13.17 6.65
CA GLY A 33 5.04 14.25 7.60
C GLY A 33 6.19 14.42 8.58
N VAL A 34 6.65 13.32 9.21
CA VAL A 34 7.79 13.31 10.14
C VAL A 34 9.05 13.87 9.46
N GLN A 35 9.35 13.42 8.25
CA GLN A 35 10.58 13.80 7.54
C GLN A 35 10.51 15.23 6.98
N ALA A 36 9.37 15.64 6.47
CA ALA A 36 9.19 16.96 5.86
C ALA A 36 8.91 18.07 6.89
N GLY A 37 8.38 17.74 8.07
CA GLY A 37 8.12 18.71 9.13
C GLY A 37 7.35 19.93 8.65
N THR A 38 7.92 21.14 8.80
CA THR A 38 7.32 22.40 8.33
C THR A 38 7.16 22.49 6.81
N GLU A 39 7.89 21.67 6.03
CA GLU A 39 7.78 21.57 4.57
C GLU A 39 6.77 20.50 4.11
N SER A 40 5.97 19.96 5.04
CA SER A 40 5.05 18.84 4.80
C SER A 40 4.03 19.10 3.69
N LEU A 41 3.55 20.33 3.51
CA LEU A 41 2.62 20.66 2.44
C LEU A 41 3.26 20.53 1.06
N SER A 42 4.48 21.03 0.88
CA SER A 42 5.24 20.91 -0.37
C SER A 42 5.54 19.45 -0.70
N ALA A 43 6.02 18.68 0.30
CA ALA A 43 6.26 17.25 0.16
C ALA A 43 4.98 16.48 -0.18
N PHE A 44 3.86 16.80 0.46
CA PHE A 44 2.56 16.17 0.24
C PHE A 44 2.06 16.37 -1.20
N ILE A 45 2.23 17.58 -1.78
CA ILE A 45 1.88 17.81 -3.18
C ILE A 45 2.68 16.90 -4.11
N GLY A 46 4.00 16.78 -3.90
CA GLY A 46 4.84 15.84 -4.64
C GLY A 46 4.39 14.38 -4.49
N PHE A 47 4.11 13.98 -3.26
CA PHE A 47 3.62 12.64 -2.93
C PHE A 47 2.30 12.30 -3.62
N LEU A 48 1.34 13.24 -3.66
CA LEU A 48 0.04 13.03 -4.32
C LEU A 48 0.16 12.76 -5.81
N ILE A 49 1.12 13.39 -6.49
CA ILE A 49 1.32 13.17 -7.93
C ILE A 49 1.60 11.68 -8.20
N THR A 50 2.45 11.07 -7.41
CA THR A 50 2.91 9.68 -7.63
C THR A 50 2.09 8.64 -6.91
N ALA A 51 1.59 8.94 -5.71
CA ALA A 51 0.80 8.01 -4.93
C ALA A 51 -0.70 8.01 -5.28
N VAL A 52 -1.19 9.04 -5.98
CA VAL A 52 -2.61 9.16 -6.37
C VAL A 52 -2.77 9.43 -7.86
N GLY A 53 -2.06 10.42 -8.40
CA GLY A 53 -2.19 10.83 -9.80
C GLY A 53 -1.83 9.70 -10.77
N PHE A 54 -0.61 9.20 -10.73
CA PHE A 54 -0.19 8.12 -11.64
C PHE A 54 -0.95 6.81 -11.46
N PRO A 55 -1.33 6.35 -10.26
CA PRO A 55 -2.20 5.19 -10.13
C PRO A 55 -3.52 5.32 -10.91
N ILE A 56 -4.19 6.46 -10.83
CA ILE A 56 -5.45 6.69 -11.56
C ILE A 56 -5.21 6.68 -13.07
N LEU A 57 -4.17 7.39 -13.53
CA LEU A 57 -3.78 7.38 -14.94
C LEU A 57 -3.40 5.97 -15.42
N GLY A 58 -2.74 5.18 -14.56
CA GLY A 58 -2.39 3.79 -14.83
C GLY A 58 -3.61 2.89 -15.01
N VAL A 59 -4.61 3.01 -14.11
CA VAL A 59 -5.88 2.30 -14.23
C VAL A 59 -6.58 2.63 -15.56
N MET A 60 -6.58 3.91 -15.94
CA MET A 60 -7.18 4.35 -17.22
C MET A 60 -6.45 3.75 -18.42
N ALA A 61 -5.12 3.88 -18.49
CA ALA A 61 -4.31 3.39 -19.58
C ALA A 61 -4.46 1.87 -19.79
N VAL A 62 -4.51 1.11 -18.68
CA VAL A 62 -4.68 -0.34 -18.70
C VAL A 62 -6.10 -0.74 -19.07
N ALA A 63 -7.12 -0.06 -18.53
CA ALA A 63 -8.52 -0.34 -18.85
C ALA A 63 -8.79 -0.20 -20.34
N GLU A 64 -8.23 0.80 -20.98
CA GLU A 64 -8.38 1.08 -22.39
C GLU A 64 -7.53 0.15 -23.29
N SER A 65 -6.33 -0.18 -22.84
CA SER A 65 -5.47 -1.11 -23.59
C SER A 65 -5.92 -2.57 -23.51
N GLY A 66 -6.93 -2.88 -22.69
CA GLY A 66 -7.38 -4.25 -22.46
C GLY A 66 -6.40 -5.07 -21.63
N GLY A 67 -5.55 -4.43 -20.81
CA GLY A 67 -4.62 -5.05 -19.88
C GLY A 67 -3.17 -4.63 -20.05
N LEU A 68 -2.38 -4.83 -18.98
CA LEU A 68 -0.96 -4.46 -18.95
C LEU A 68 -0.13 -5.14 -20.05
N LYS A 69 -0.42 -6.41 -20.36
CA LYS A 69 0.27 -7.15 -21.43
C LYS A 69 0.12 -6.43 -22.77
N ASN A 70 -1.09 -6.01 -23.11
CA ASN A 70 -1.36 -5.31 -24.37
C ASN A 70 -0.71 -3.93 -24.39
N LEU A 71 -0.80 -3.19 -23.27
CA LEU A 71 -0.16 -1.89 -23.11
C LEU A 71 1.37 -1.98 -23.29
N GLY A 72 2.02 -2.92 -22.64
CA GLY A 72 3.47 -3.13 -22.77
C GLY A 72 3.89 -3.65 -24.15
N ALA A 73 3.05 -4.49 -24.78
CA ALA A 73 3.33 -5.06 -26.11
C ALA A 73 3.30 -3.99 -27.22
N ARG A 74 2.65 -2.85 -27.00
CA ARG A 74 2.72 -1.69 -27.93
C ARG A 74 4.15 -1.14 -28.05
N VAL A 75 4.97 -1.26 -27.00
CA VAL A 75 6.40 -0.91 -27.03
C VAL A 75 7.18 -2.05 -27.67
N HIS A 76 7.17 -3.24 -27.04
CA HIS A 76 7.78 -4.46 -27.56
C HIS A 76 7.31 -5.67 -26.73
N PRO A 77 7.05 -6.84 -27.33
CA PRO A 77 6.61 -8.04 -26.58
C PRO A 77 7.57 -8.49 -25.47
N VAL A 78 8.89 -8.41 -25.72
CA VAL A 78 9.91 -8.76 -24.72
C VAL A 78 9.92 -7.76 -23.57
N PHE A 79 9.75 -6.46 -23.86
CA PHE A 79 9.60 -5.43 -22.82
C PHE A 79 8.38 -5.73 -21.95
N ALA A 80 7.24 -6.01 -22.56
CA ALA A 80 6.02 -6.36 -21.82
C ALA A 80 6.26 -7.52 -20.85
N PHE A 81 6.90 -8.59 -21.32
CA PHE A 81 7.21 -9.76 -20.51
C PHE A 81 8.12 -9.42 -19.33
N ILE A 82 9.28 -8.78 -19.59
CA ILE A 82 10.25 -8.43 -18.54
C ILE A 82 9.65 -7.45 -17.54
N PHE A 83 8.94 -6.43 -18.02
CA PHE A 83 8.35 -5.40 -17.16
C PHE A 83 7.25 -5.97 -16.27
N MET A 84 6.34 -6.80 -16.81
CA MET A 84 5.35 -7.51 -15.99
C MET A 84 6.02 -8.41 -14.95
N PHE A 85 7.05 -9.16 -15.32
CA PHE A 85 7.79 -10.01 -14.40
C PHE A 85 8.40 -9.21 -13.25
N LEU A 86 9.02 -8.06 -13.54
CA LEU A 86 9.59 -7.16 -12.54
C LEU A 86 8.52 -6.56 -11.62
N ILE A 87 7.37 -6.15 -12.17
CA ILE A 87 6.25 -5.66 -11.36
C ILE A 87 5.79 -6.75 -10.39
N TYR A 88 5.50 -7.96 -10.86
CA TYR A 88 5.02 -9.03 -10.01
C TYR A 88 6.04 -9.49 -8.97
N LEU A 89 7.33 -9.43 -9.25
CA LEU A 89 8.37 -9.65 -8.24
C LEU A 89 8.38 -8.54 -7.19
N SER A 90 8.22 -7.28 -7.60
CA SER A 90 8.26 -6.13 -6.70
C SER A 90 7.02 -6.08 -5.79
N ILE A 91 5.80 -6.18 -6.35
CA ILE A 91 4.58 -6.21 -5.54
C ILE A 91 4.39 -7.57 -4.82
N GLY A 92 5.08 -8.59 -5.27
CA GLY A 92 5.07 -9.94 -4.72
C GLY A 92 6.14 -10.13 -3.63
N PRO A 93 6.97 -11.18 -3.79
CA PRO A 93 7.82 -11.68 -2.71
C PRO A 93 8.97 -10.76 -2.32
N CYS A 94 9.39 -9.81 -3.19
CA CYS A 94 10.57 -9.02 -2.92
C CYS A 94 10.31 -7.84 -1.99
N LEU A 95 9.18 -7.14 -2.13
CA LEU A 95 8.94 -5.90 -1.41
C LEU A 95 7.58 -5.86 -0.71
N ALA A 96 6.44 -5.95 -1.44
CA ALA A 96 5.14 -5.65 -0.86
C ALA A 96 4.64 -6.76 0.10
N ILE A 97 4.74 -8.03 -0.26
CA ILE A 97 4.28 -9.13 0.60
C ILE A 97 5.06 -9.18 1.92
N PRO A 98 6.42 -9.17 1.95
CA PRO A 98 7.17 -9.16 3.21
C PRO A 98 6.83 -7.96 4.09
N ARG A 99 6.63 -6.79 3.48
CA ARG A 99 6.29 -5.55 4.18
C ARG A 99 4.98 -5.67 4.97
N THR A 100 3.99 -6.43 4.49
CA THR A 100 2.73 -6.61 5.22
C THR A 100 2.93 -7.25 6.59
N ALA A 101 3.72 -8.32 6.69
CA ALA A 101 4.02 -8.98 7.95
C ALA A 101 4.87 -8.10 8.86
N SER A 102 5.92 -7.46 8.32
CA SER A 102 6.78 -6.58 9.09
C SER A 102 6.04 -5.37 9.64
N THR A 103 5.15 -4.73 8.84
CA THR A 103 4.35 -3.58 9.29
C THR A 103 3.40 -3.98 10.40
N SER A 104 2.69 -5.10 10.25
CA SER A 104 1.76 -5.55 11.29
C SER A 104 2.48 -5.99 12.56
N PHE A 105 3.67 -6.57 12.46
CA PHE A 105 4.52 -6.89 13.62
C PHE A 105 4.93 -5.62 14.39
N GLU A 106 5.41 -4.59 13.68
CA GLU A 106 5.80 -3.30 14.25
C GLU A 106 4.66 -2.62 15.02
N MET A 107 3.42 -2.83 14.59
CA MET A 107 2.25 -2.17 15.20
C MET A 107 1.56 -3.01 16.27
N VAL A 108 1.67 -4.34 16.23
CA VAL A 108 0.96 -5.23 17.14
C VAL A 108 1.86 -5.78 18.24
N VAL A 109 3.04 -6.30 17.87
CA VAL A 109 3.88 -7.06 18.79
C VAL A 109 5.01 -6.23 19.39
N ARG A 110 5.69 -5.43 18.55
CA ARG A 110 6.83 -4.62 19.02
C ARG A 110 6.49 -3.67 20.16
N PRO A 111 5.35 -2.94 20.16
CA PRO A 111 4.98 -2.08 21.26
C PRO A 111 4.81 -2.84 22.59
N LEU A 112 4.18 -4.02 22.53
CA LEU A 112 4.01 -4.88 23.71
C LEU A 112 5.35 -5.35 24.31
N LEU A 113 6.33 -5.64 23.45
CA LEU A 113 7.68 -5.98 23.90
C LEU A 113 8.41 -4.77 24.48
N ALA A 114 8.21 -3.58 23.90
CA ALA A 114 8.82 -2.33 24.36
C ALA A 114 8.30 -1.92 25.74
N GLU A 115 6.97 -1.94 25.94
CA GLU A 115 6.33 -1.62 27.23
C GLU A 115 6.81 -2.53 28.36
N ASN A 116 7.11 -3.79 28.06
CA ASN A 116 7.60 -4.76 29.05
C ASN A 116 9.13 -4.78 29.17
N GLY A 117 9.86 -3.90 28.45
CA GLY A 117 11.33 -3.88 28.47
C GLY A 117 12.01 -5.14 27.89
N LEU A 118 11.30 -5.90 27.04
CA LEU A 118 11.74 -7.19 26.55
C LEU A 118 12.47 -7.14 25.20
N LEU A 119 12.62 -5.98 24.57
CA LEU A 119 13.18 -5.90 23.20
C LEU A 119 14.55 -6.60 23.07
N GLU A 120 15.45 -6.35 24.02
CA GLU A 120 16.81 -6.90 24.03
C GLU A 120 16.96 -8.12 24.96
N ALA A 121 15.86 -8.59 25.57
CA ALA A 121 15.93 -9.73 26.49
C ALA A 121 16.38 -10.99 25.76
N PRO A 122 17.31 -11.80 26.31
CA PRO A 122 17.76 -13.02 25.69
C PRO A 122 16.66 -14.09 25.72
N LEU A 123 16.35 -14.66 24.57
CA LEU A 123 15.35 -15.73 24.42
C LEU A 123 15.87 -16.81 23.45
N LEU A 124 16.11 -18.02 23.93
CA LEU A 124 16.55 -19.16 23.13
C LEU A 124 17.79 -18.90 22.24
N GLY A 125 18.73 -18.07 22.71
CA GLY A 125 19.94 -17.68 21.98
C GLY A 125 19.76 -16.52 20.98
N TRP A 126 18.60 -15.91 20.95
CA TRP A 126 18.24 -14.74 20.14
C TRP A 126 17.82 -13.58 21.06
N THR A 127 17.61 -12.39 20.50
CA THR A 127 16.84 -11.34 21.21
C THR A 127 15.36 -11.71 21.19
N ALA A 128 14.63 -11.33 22.24
CA ALA A 128 13.18 -11.58 22.28
C ALA A 128 12.46 -10.90 21.08
N LEU A 129 12.94 -9.76 20.61
CA LEU A 129 12.48 -9.12 19.40
C LEU A 129 12.64 -10.04 18.17
N GLY A 130 13.85 -10.55 17.92
CA GLY A 130 14.13 -11.40 16.76
C GLY A 130 13.36 -12.72 16.79
N PHE A 131 13.30 -13.37 17.97
CA PHE A 131 12.51 -14.61 18.14
C PHE A 131 11.01 -14.35 17.91
N SER A 132 10.46 -13.29 18.50
CA SER A 132 9.05 -12.95 18.35
C SER A 132 8.71 -12.58 16.90
N GLN A 133 9.60 -11.89 16.18
CA GLN A 133 9.42 -11.57 14.78
C GLN A 133 9.40 -12.82 13.91
N LEU A 134 10.30 -13.78 14.15
CA LEU A 134 10.32 -15.06 13.45
C LEU A 134 9.03 -15.85 13.73
N ALA A 135 8.66 -16.03 14.99
CA ALA A 135 7.44 -16.73 15.36
C ALA A 135 6.19 -16.11 14.75
N TYR A 136 6.09 -14.77 14.83
CA TYR A 136 5.00 -14.01 14.22
C TYR A 136 4.95 -14.21 12.71
N SER A 137 6.08 -14.06 12.01
CA SER A 137 6.12 -14.19 10.55
C SER A 137 5.71 -15.60 10.09
N VAL A 138 6.14 -16.65 10.80
CA VAL A 138 5.73 -18.04 10.51
C VAL A 138 4.22 -18.19 10.63
N LEU A 139 3.63 -17.73 11.74
CA LEU A 139 2.17 -17.82 11.96
C LEU A 139 1.39 -16.98 10.94
N PHE A 140 1.85 -15.74 10.68
CA PHE A 140 1.23 -14.82 9.75
C PHE A 140 1.20 -15.40 8.32
N PHE A 141 2.35 -15.86 7.81
CA PHE A 141 2.43 -16.39 6.45
C PHE A 141 1.78 -17.77 6.30
N LEU A 142 1.79 -18.61 7.34
CA LEU A 142 1.03 -19.86 7.33
C LEU A 142 -0.47 -19.57 7.20
N ALA A 143 -0.99 -18.67 8.01
CA ALA A 143 -2.39 -18.27 7.94
C ALA A 143 -2.73 -17.62 6.59
N ALA A 144 -1.89 -16.69 6.10
CA ALA A 144 -2.08 -16.03 4.83
C ALA A 144 -2.06 -17.02 3.65
N PHE A 145 -1.14 -17.99 3.65
CA PHE A 145 -1.09 -19.06 2.66
C PHE A 145 -2.37 -19.89 2.64
N LEU A 146 -2.82 -20.38 3.82
CA LEU A 146 -4.05 -21.19 3.91
C LEU A 146 -5.27 -20.45 3.38
N VAL A 147 -5.38 -19.16 3.63
CA VAL A 147 -6.46 -18.33 3.13
C VAL A 147 -6.31 -18.05 1.64
N ALA A 148 -5.09 -17.81 1.15
CA ALA A 148 -4.80 -17.57 -0.26
C ALA A 148 -5.11 -18.78 -1.16
N LEU A 149 -5.25 -19.99 -0.61
CA LEU A 149 -5.73 -21.13 -1.37
C LEU A 149 -7.19 -21.00 -1.85
N ASN A 150 -8.01 -20.15 -1.19
CA ASN A 150 -9.40 -19.87 -1.54
C ASN A 150 -9.74 -18.37 -1.32
N PRO A 151 -9.15 -17.45 -2.09
CA PRO A 151 -9.16 -16.02 -1.80
C PRO A 151 -10.53 -15.34 -1.92
N GLU A 152 -11.43 -15.88 -2.75
CA GLU A 152 -12.68 -15.19 -3.16
C GLU A 152 -13.61 -14.86 -2.01
N LYS A 153 -13.71 -15.72 -1.00
CA LYS A 153 -14.67 -15.57 0.11
C LYS A 153 -14.22 -14.59 1.19
N LEU A 154 -12.92 -14.48 1.43
CA LEU A 154 -12.39 -13.64 2.51
C LEU A 154 -12.16 -12.21 2.05
N THR A 155 -11.54 -12.02 0.89
CA THR A 155 -11.18 -10.70 0.36
C THR A 155 -12.40 -9.81 0.15
N SER A 156 -13.52 -10.38 -0.35
CA SER A 156 -14.76 -9.61 -0.56
C SER A 156 -15.45 -9.19 0.73
N ARG A 157 -15.37 -10.00 1.80
CA ARG A 157 -16.01 -9.70 3.10
C ARG A 157 -15.17 -8.74 3.93
N LEU A 158 -13.87 -8.97 4.00
CA LEU A 158 -12.96 -8.10 4.76
C LEU A 158 -12.88 -6.70 4.15
N GLY A 159 -12.79 -6.56 2.82
CA GLY A 159 -12.73 -5.26 2.16
C GLY A 159 -13.96 -4.37 2.43
N LYS A 160 -15.16 -4.95 2.56
CA LYS A 160 -16.39 -4.20 2.84
C LYS A 160 -16.41 -3.58 4.25
N PHE A 161 -15.83 -4.24 5.24
CA PHE A 161 -15.79 -3.76 6.62
C PHE A 161 -14.50 -3.00 6.92
N LEU A 162 -13.39 -3.47 6.37
CA LEU A 162 -12.06 -2.96 6.68
C LEU A 162 -11.89 -1.52 6.21
N CYS A 163 -12.28 -1.20 4.98
CA CYS A 163 -12.08 0.12 4.41
C CYS A 163 -12.84 1.22 5.18
N PRO A 164 -14.15 1.10 5.47
CA PRO A 164 -14.85 2.06 6.33
C PRO A 164 -14.25 2.15 7.74
N THR A 165 -13.85 1.02 8.33
CA THR A 165 -13.26 1.00 9.68
C THR A 165 -11.93 1.74 9.70
N LEU A 166 -11.06 1.53 8.71
CA LEU A 166 -9.78 2.23 8.58
C LEU A 166 -9.97 3.74 8.40
N ILE A 167 -10.87 4.15 7.49
CA ILE A 167 -11.17 5.58 7.28
C ILE A 167 -11.71 6.20 8.57
N THR A 168 -12.64 5.53 9.26
CA THR A 168 -13.18 6.00 10.53
C THR A 168 -12.08 6.15 11.58
N LEU A 169 -11.18 5.15 11.71
CA LEU A 169 -10.07 5.22 12.64
C LEU A 169 -9.12 6.39 12.34
N ILE A 170 -8.77 6.60 11.07
CA ILE A 170 -7.94 7.72 10.66
C ILE A 170 -8.62 9.05 10.97
N CYS A 171 -9.93 9.16 10.71
CA CYS A 171 -10.69 10.35 11.08
C CYS A 171 -10.69 10.58 12.60
N VAL A 172 -10.84 9.52 13.40
CA VAL A 172 -10.80 9.61 14.88
C VAL A 172 -9.41 10.04 15.36
N LEU A 173 -8.34 9.47 14.81
CA LEU A 173 -6.97 9.89 15.11
C LEU A 173 -6.73 11.35 14.73
N TRP A 174 -7.16 11.76 13.55
CA TRP A 174 -6.98 13.13 13.06
C TRP A 174 -7.79 14.14 13.87
N LEU A 175 -9.06 13.84 14.19
CA LEU A 175 -9.87 14.67 15.06
C LEU A 175 -9.31 14.70 16.50
N GLY A 176 -8.79 13.57 16.99
CA GLY A 176 -8.11 13.49 18.28
C GLY A 176 -6.88 14.39 18.33
N ALA A 177 -6.06 14.41 17.30
CA ALA A 177 -4.90 15.29 17.16
C ALA A 177 -5.32 16.77 17.05
N PHE A 178 -6.45 17.07 16.39
CA PHE A 178 -6.97 18.42 16.29
C PHE A 178 -7.48 18.96 17.64
N VAL A 179 -8.14 18.11 18.43
CA VAL A 179 -8.64 18.50 19.78
C VAL A 179 -7.51 18.54 20.81
N ASN A 180 -6.59 17.59 20.76
CA ASN A 180 -5.41 17.50 21.62
C ASN A 180 -4.15 17.52 20.75
N PRO A 181 -3.62 18.71 20.40
CA PRO A 181 -2.45 18.81 19.53
C PRO A 181 -1.28 17.96 20.01
N ILE A 182 -0.71 17.18 19.09
CA ILE A 182 0.42 16.29 19.40
C ILE A 182 1.67 17.11 19.68
N GLY A 183 1.88 18.16 18.88
CA GLY A 183 2.99 19.09 18.96
C GLY A 183 2.99 20.04 17.77
N GLU A 184 4.00 20.89 17.68
CA GLU A 184 4.25 21.69 16.48
C GLU A 184 5.00 20.84 15.43
N ALA A 185 4.86 21.20 14.17
CA ALA A 185 5.60 20.53 13.10
C ALA A 185 7.11 20.67 13.34
N GLY A 186 7.81 19.55 13.27
CA GLY A 186 9.26 19.50 13.43
C GLY A 186 10.02 20.22 12.32
N ALA A 187 11.33 20.41 12.49
CA ALA A 187 12.20 20.89 11.42
C ALA A 187 12.30 19.82 10.31
N PRO A 188 12.35 20.21 9.03
CA PRO A 188 12.52 19.23 7.95
C PRO A 188 13.88 18.52 8.06
N ALA A 189 13.91 17.23 7.75
CA ALA A 189 15.16 16.51 7.57
C ALA A 189 15.99 17.14 6.45
N ALA A 190 17.30 17.01 6.53
CA ALA A 190 18.23 17.68 5.59
C ALA A 190 17.91 17.42 4.10
N ALA A 191 17.40 16.24 3.78
CA ALA A 191 17.00 15.90 2.42
C ALA A 191 15.79 16.71 1.92
N TYR A 192 14.87 17.09 2.82
CA TYR A 192 13.65 17.82 2.47
C TYR A 192 13.85 19.34 2.45
N ALA A 193 14.87 19.84 3.13
CA ALA A 193 15.16 21.27 3.18
C ALA A 193 15.44 21.80 1.77
N GLY A 194 14.54 22.61 1.22
CA GLY A 194 14.63 23.20 -0.12
C GLY A 194 14.30 22.26 -1.30
N ALA A 195 14.00 20.98 -1.07
CA ALA A 195 13.66 20.00 -2.11
C ALA A 195 12.44 19.11 -1.74
N ALA A 196 11.60 19.57 -0.83
CA ALA A 196 10.51 18.78 -0.25
C ALA A 196 9.54 18.21 -1.31
N LEU A 197 9.19 18.98 -2.34
CA LEU A 197 8.33 18.50 -3.43
C LEU A 197 8.94 17.33 -4.19
N ALA A 198 10.24 17.41 -4.51
CA ALA A 198 10.93 16.34 -5.25
C ALA A 198 11.08 15.07 -4.41
N HIS A 199 11.41 15.22 -3.12
CA HIS A 199 11.48 14.08 -2.20
C HIS A 199 10.09 13.46 -1.98
N GLY A 200 9.06 14.26 -1.77
CA GLY A 200 7.68 13.76 -1.68
C GLY A 200 7.24 13.00 -2.94
N PHE A 201 7.62 13.48 -4.13
CA PHE A 201 7.36 12.78 -5.39
C PHE A 201 8.01 11.38 -5.42
N ILE A 202 9.24 11.25 -4.95
CA ILE A 202 9.94 9.95 -4.88
C ILE A 202 9.36 9.06 -3.79
N ASP A 203 8.98 9.63 -2.65
CA ASP A 203 8.38 8.88 -1.55
C ASP A 203 7.03 8.28 -1.91
N GLY A 204 6.26 8.95 -2.79
CA GLY A 204 5.03 8.38 -3.31
C GLY A 204 5.23 7.06 -4.07
N TYR A 205 6.43 6.76 -4.58
CA TYR A 205 6.74 5.45 -5.18
C TYR A 205 6.62 4.31 -4.16
N GLN A 206 6.87 4.60 -2.89
CA GLN A 206 6.86 3.60 -1.82
C GLN A 206 5.47 3.00 -1.57
N THR A 207 4.39 3.70 -1.95
CA THR A 207 3.03 3.14 -1.87
C THR A 207 2.85 1.96 -2.81
N MET A 208 3.61 1.90 -3.91
CA MET A 208 3.52 0.92 -5.00
C MET A 208 2.19 0.94 -5.77
N ASP A 209 1.35 1.95 -5.54
CA ASP A 209 0.02 2.02 -6.12
C ASP A 209 0.03 2.15 -7.65
N THR A 210 1.02 2.86 -8.23
CA THR A 210 1.17 2.93 -9.69
C THR A 210 1.45 1.56 -10.31
N LEU A 211 2.29 0.74 -9.67
CA LEU A 211 2.57 -0.62 -10.14
C LEU A 211 1.35 -1.53 -9.97
N ALA A 212 0.63 -1.39 -8.86
CA ALA A 212 -0.62 -2.10 -8.60
C ALA A 212 -1.72 -1.68 -9.59
N ALA A 213 -1.80 -0.40 -9.95
CA ALA A 213 -2.75 0.15 -10.92
C ALA A 213 -2.66 -0.52 -12.29
N LEU A 214 -1.45 -0.85 -12.71
CA LEU A 214 -1.21 -1.54 -13.98
C LEU A 214 -1.85 -2.96 -14.01
N ASN A 215 -2.14 -3.54 -12.84
CA ASN A 215 -2.87 -4.80 -12.74
C ASN A 215 -4.36 -4.57 -12.44
N PHE A 216 -4.72 -3.61 -11.59
CA PHE A 216 -6.09 -3.39 -11.15
C PHE A 216 -6.98 -2.75 -12.21
N GLY A 217 -6.41 -2.02 -13.17
CA GLY A 217 -7.17 -1.36 -14.23
C GLY A 217 -8.09 -2.30 -15.01
N LEU A 218 -7.59 -3.50 -15.33
CA LEU A 218 -8.39 -4.52 -16.00
C LEU A 218 -9.54 -5.02 -15.13
N ILE A 219 -9.31 -5.24 -13.84
CA ILE A 219 -10.32 -5.72 -12.87
C ILE A 219 -11.46 -4.70 -12.75
N ILE A 220 -11.13 -3.42 -12.64
CA ILE A 220 -12.14 -2.34 -12.56
C ILE A 220 -12.94 -2.26 -13.87
N ALA A 221 -12.30 -2.34 -15.02
CA ALA A 221 -12.99 -2.35 -16.31
C ALA A 221 -13.96 -3.56 -16.43
N MET A 222 -13.54 -4.75 -15.98
CA MET A 222 -14.39 -5.93 -15.94
C MET A 222 -15.59 -5.75 -15.01
N ASN A 223 -15.38 -5.17 -13.81
CA ASN A 223 -16.48 -4.89 -12.87
C ASN A 223 -17.50 -3.92 -13.46
N ILE A 224 -17.06 -2.86 -14.15
CA ILE A 224 -17.92 -1.90 -14.82
C ILE A 224 -18.72 -2.58 -15.95
N ARG A 225 -18.07 -3.45 -16.76
CA ARG A 225 -18.74 -4.24 -17.80
C ARG A 225 -19.78 -5.19 -17.21
N ALA A 226 -19.50 -5.82 -16.08
CA ALA A 226 -20.44 -6.70 -15.37
C ALA A 226 -21.69 -5.95 -14.85
N MET A 227 -21.57 -4.63 -14.62
CA MET A 227 -22.71 -3.75 -14.29
C MET A 227 -23.56 -3.33 -15.51
N GLY A 228 -23.28 -3.90 -16.70
CA GLY A 228 -24.07 -3.70 -17.92
C GLY A 228 -23.55 -2.62 -18.88
N ILE A 229 -22.41 -2.01 -18.60
CA ILE A 229 -21.77 -1.04 -19.51
C ILE A 229 -21.00 -1.82 -20.60
N LYS A 230 -21.44 -1.74 -21.86
CA LYS A 230 -20.89 -2.52 -22.99
C LYS A 230 -19.95 -1.71 -23.89
N SER A 231 -20.11 -0.39 -23.95
CA SER A 231 -19.30 0.49 -24.80
C SER A 231 -17.94 0.77 -24.17
N GLU A 232 -16.85 0.56 -24.90
CA GLU A 232 -15.48 0.79 -24.41
C GLU A 232 -15.28 2.22 -23.91
N GLY A 233 -15.71 3.23 -24.66
CA GLY A 233 -15.62 4.63 -24.24
C GLY A 233 -16.44 4.95 -22.98
N ALA A 234 -17.58 4.24 -22.75
CA ALA A 234 -18.34 4.36 -21.51
C ALA A 234 -17.62 3.67 -20.34
N VAL A 235 -16.96 2.53 -20.55
CA VAL A 235 -16.15 1.86 -19.53
C VAL A 235 -15.01 2.77 -19.08
N VAL A 236 -14.28 3.35 -20.01
CA VAL A 236 -13.19 4.30 -19.70
C VAL A 236 -13.73 5.50 -18.92
N LYS A 237 -14.83 6.12 -19.36
CA LYS A 237 -15.45 7.24 -18.65
C LYS A 237 -15.84 6.90 -17.20
N GLU A 238 -16.48 5.76 -16.98
CA GLU A 238 -16.87 5.31 -15.64
C GLU A 238 -15.63 4.96 -14.79
N THR A 239 -14.57 4.43 -15.39
CA THR A 239 -13.28 4.20 -14.73
C THR A 239 -12.63 5.52 -14.27
N VAL A 240 -12.68 6.57 -15.08
CA VAL A 240 -12.20 7.92 -14.71
C VAL A 240 -12.98 8.44 -13.51
N PHE A 241 -14.32 8.35 -13.53
CA PHE A 241 -15.13 8.79 -12.39
C PHE A 241 -14.80 8.01 -11.11
N ALA A 242 -14.62 6.69 -11.20
CA ALA A 242 -14.21 5.87 -10.07
C ALA A 242 -12.82 6.31 -9.55
N GLY A 243 -11.89 6.58 -10.46
CA GLY A 243 -10.57 7.11 -10.14
C GLY A 243 -10.63 8.46 -9.40
N CYS A 244 -11.45 9.39 -9.87
CA CYS A 244 -11.63 10.69 -9.21
C CYS A 244 -12.19 10.56 -7.79
N ILE A 245 -13.13 9.65 -7.58
CA ILE A 245 -13.68 9.39 -6.24
C ILE A 245 -12.60 8.79 -5.32
N ALA A 246 -11.86 7.79 -5.80
CA ALA A 246 -10.76 7.21 -5.06
C ALA A 246 -9.68 8.26 -4.72
N ALA A 247 -9.33 9.14 -5.68
CA ALA A 247 -8.40 10.24 -5.48
C ALA A 247 -8.84 11.19 -4.38
N ALA A 248 -10.11 11.58 -4.37
CA ALA A 248 -10.65 12.47 -3.34
C ALA A 248 -10.54 11.85 -1.93
N VAL A 249 -10.81 10.56 -1.80
CA VAL A 249 -10.67 9.85 -0.54
C VAL A 249 -9.20 9.75 -0.13
N PHE A 250 -8.30 9.41 -1.05
CA PHE A 250 -6.85 9.38 -0.79
C PHE A 250 -6.31 10.75 -0.38
N PHE A 251 -6.73 11.82 -1.06
CA PHE A 251 -6.32 13.18 -0.72
C PHE A 251 -6.62 13.52 0.75
N VAL A 252 -7.84 13.22 1.21
CA VAL A 252 -8.25 13.47 2.60
C VAL A 252 -7.47 12.59 3.58
N VAL A 253 -7.39 11.29 3.30
CA VAL A 253 -6.72 10.31 4.17
C VAL A 253 -5.22 10.59 4.28
N TYR A 254 -4.55 10.81 3.15
CA TYR A 254 -3.11 11.08 3.15
C TYR A 254 -2.79 12.46 3.74
N GLY A 255 -3.64 13.46 3.50
CA GLY A 255 -3.49 14.79 4.12
C GLY A 255 -3.57 14.72 5.64
N ALA A 256 -4.58 14.02 6.17
CA ALA A 256 -4.73 13.79 7.60
C ALA A 256 -3.52 13.05 8.21
N LEU A 257 -3.06 11.97 7.56
CA LEU A 257 -1.92 11.19 8.02
C LEU A 257 -0.59 11.97 7.94
N THR A 258 -0.40 12.78 6.90
CA THR A 258 0.80 13.62 6.74
C THR A 258 0.83 14.72 7.81
N GLN A 259 -0.31 15.36 8.10
CA GLN A 259 -0.40 16.35 9.17
C GLN A 259 -0.07 15.73 10.54
N ILE A 260 -0.69 14.59 10.87
CA ILE A 260 -0.39 13.85 12.11
C ILE A 260 1.11 13.53 12.18
N GLY A 261 1.71 13.11 11.07
CA GLY A 261 3.14 12.83 10.99
C GLY A 261 4.02 14.06 11.24
N ALA A 262 3.68 15.21 10.65
CA ALA A 262 4.43 16.44 10.84
C ALA A 262 4.44 16.90 12.30
N GLU A 263 3.30 16.85 12.99
CA GLU A 263 3.18 17.16 14.40
C GLU A 263 3.92 16.12 15.28
N ALA A 264 3.85 14.84 14.90
CA ALA A 264 4.56 13.77 15.59
C ALA A 264 6.09 13.92 15.49
N GLY A 265 6.60 14.38 14.35
CA GLY A 265 8.02 14.61 14.13
C GLY A 265 8.63 15.67 15.05
N GLY A 266 7.83 16.65 15.50
CA GLY A 266 8.24 17.62 16.50
C GLY A 266 8.08 17.15 17.96
N ALA A 267 7.17 16.20 18.20
CA ALA A 267 6.84 15.73 19.53
C ALA A 267 7.62 14.48 19.97
N PHE A 268 8.01 13.64 19.05
CA PHE A 268 8.69 12.36 19.30
C PHE A 268 10.04 12.29 18.63
N THR A 269 11.01 11.69 19.31
CA THR A 269 12.37 11.43 18.78
C THR A 269 12.60 9.93 18.59
N GLY A 270 13.51 9.56 17.68
CA GLY A 270 13.90 8.17 17.47
C GLY A 270 12.91 7.32 16.67
N MET A 271 11.94 7.95 15.98
CA MET A 271 11.06 7.25 15.04
C MET A 271 11.83 6.84 13.79
N GLU A 272 11.66 5.60 13.34
CA GLU A 272 12.35 5.05 12.18
C GLU A 272 11.41 4.83 10.97
N ASN A 273 10.11 4.83 11.22
CA ASN A 273 9.10 4.61 10.18
C ASN A 273 7.70 5.07 10.61
N GLY A 274 6.78 5.17 9.65
CA GLY A 274 5.43 5.66 9.91
C GLY A 274 4.56 4.74 10.76
N ALA A 275 4.88 3.44 10.86
CA ALA A 275 4.15 2.54 11.75
C ALA A 275 4.41 2.90 13.22
N GLN A 276 5.67 3.11 13.58
CA GLN A 276 6.06 3.58 14.92
C GLN A 276 5.45 4.95 15.23
N THR A 277 5.44 5.85 14.25
CA THR A 277 4.83 7.18 14.38
C THR A 277 3.35 7.08 14.75
N LEU A 278 2.56 6.31 13.99
CA LEU A 278 1.13 6.17 14.26
C LEU A 278 0.84 5.46 15.57
N THR A 279 1.66 4.49 15.96
CA THR A 279 1.53 3.80 17.24
C THR A 279 1.77 4.78 18.41
N ALA A 280 2.83 5.60 18.35
CA ALA A 280 3.12 6.61 19.36
C ALA A 280 2.03 7.67 19.45
N VAL A 281 1.46 8.09 18.32
CA VAL A 281 0.34 9.03 18.28
C VAL A 281 -0.92 8.43 18.89
N ALA A 282 -1.26 7.19 18.53
CA ALA A 282 -2.44 6.51 19.09
C ALA A 282 -2.32 6.31 20.60
N ASP A 283 -1.12 5.97 21.08
CA ASP A 283 -0.83 5.85 22.51
C ASP A 283 -0.99 7.20 23.23
N LYS A 284 -0.39 8.27 22.69
CA LYS A 284 -0.50 9.63 23.28
C LYS A 284 -1.95 10.11 23.37
N LEU A 285 -2.78 9.85 22.33
CA LEU A 285 -4.16 10.35 22.25
C LEU A 285 -5.17 9.50 23.03
N PHE A 286 -4.99 8.18 23.01
CA PHE A 286 -5.99 7.21 23.49
C PHE A 286 -5.41 6.15 24.44
N GLY A 287 -4.12 6.25 24.79
CA GLY A 287 -3.42 5.27 25.62
C GLY A 287 -3.35 3.88 24.99
N THR A 288 -3.03 2.88 25.79
CA THR A 288 -2.87 1.47 25.37
C THR A 288 -4.08 0.93 24.60
N ALA A 289 -5.31 1.36 24.93
CA ALA A 289 -6.50 0.93 24.20
C ALA A 289 -6.51 1.41 22.74
N GLY A 290 -6.08 2.64 22.48
CA GLY A 290 -5.94 3.19 21.14
C GLY A 290 -4.86 2.48 20.34
N GLN A 291 -3.73 2.20 20.97
CA GLN A 291 -2.62 1.47 20.37
C GLN A 291 -3.04 0.03 19.96
N VAL A 292 -3.71 -0.71 20.84
CA VAL A 292 -4.20 -2.07 20.56
C VAL A 292 -5.23 -2.06 19.42
N LEU A 293 -6.18 -1.12 19.46
CA LEU A 293 -7.20 -0.99 18.40
C LEU A 293 -6.55 -0.68 17.04
N LEU A 294 -5.63 0.28 17.01
CA LEU A 294 -4.88 0.63 15.80
C LEU A 294 -4.12 -0.58 15.27
N GLY A 295 -3.36 -1.27 16.13
CA GLY A 295 -2.60 -2.46 15.79
C GLY A 295 -3.47 -3.57 15.19
N LEU A 296 -4.64 -3.83 15.79
CA LEU A 296 -5.58 -4.84 15.31
C LEU A 296 -6.12 -4.52 13.90
N VAL A 297 -6.51 -3.27 13.68
CA VAL A 297 -7.03 -2.83 12.38
C VAL A 297 -5.95 -2.91 11.30
N PHE A 298 -4.71 -2.52 11.62
CA PHE A 298 -3.57 -2.63 10.73
C PHE A 298 -3.20 -4.09 10.45
N PHE A 299 -3.24 -4.96 11.46
CA PHE A 299 -3.05 -6.39 11.27
C PHE A 299 -4.00 -6.94 10.20
N ILE A 300 -5.30 -6.65 10.33
CA ILE A 300 -6.31 -7.13 9.40
C ILE A 300 -6.08 -6.55 7.99
N ALA A 301 -5.72 -5.25 7.88
CA ALA A 301 -5.39 -4.62 6.61
C ALA A 301 -4.19 -5.27 5.92
N CYS A 302 -3.10 -5.44 6.66
CA CYS A 302 -1.87 -6.07 6.17
C CYS A 302 -2.12 -7.53 5.77
N PHE A 303 -2.88 -8.26 6.57
CA PHE A 303 -3.22 -9.65 6.30
C PHE A 303 -4.04 -9.80 5.02
N ASN A 304 -5.08 -8.95 4.84
CA ASN A 304 -5.90 -8.96 3.62
C ASN A 304 -5.06 -8.64 2.37
N THR A 305 -4.20 -7.62 2.45
CA THR A 305 -3.27 -7.27 1.36
C THR A 305 -2.32 -8.42 1.04
N CYS A 306 -1.76 -9.06 2.06
CA CYS A 306 -0.86 -10.21 1.90
C CYS A 306 -1.55 -11.36 1.14
N VAL A 307 -2.75 -11.75 1.58
CA VAL A 307 -3.55 -12.81 0.94
C VAL A 307 -3.84 -12.46 -0.53
N GLY A 308 -4.26 -11.23 -0.81
CA GLY A 308 -4.54 -10.77 -2.17
C GLY A 308 -3.30 -10.81 -3.07
N LEU A 309 -2.15 -10.36 -2.57
CA LEU A 309 -0.90 -10.36 -3.32
C LEU A 309 -0.35 -11.77 -3.55
N ILE A 310 -0.38 -12.65 -2.54
CA ILE A 310 0.00 -14.06 -2.72
C ILE A 310 -0.88 -14.70 -3.80
N ALA A 311 -2.19 -14.48 -3.75
CA ALA A 311 -3.12 -15.04 -4.73
C ALA A 311 -2.84 -14.51 -6.14
N CYS A 312 -2.71 -13.20 -6.31
CA CYS A 312 -2.46 -12.55 -7.60
C CYS A 312 -1.13 -12.98 -8.23
N CYS A 313 -0.04 -13.00 -7.43
CA CYS A 313 1.26 -13.43 -7.90
C CYS A 313 1.27 -14.92 -8.26
N SER A 314 0.61 -15.76 -7.44
CA SER A 314 0.54 -17.20 -7.70
C SER A 314 -0.23 -17.53 -8.97
N ASP A 315 -1.31 -16.81 -9.24
CA ASP A 315 -2.09 -16.96 -10.48
C ASP A 315 -1.24 -16.59 -11.69
N TYR A 316 -0.59 -15.43 -11.68
CA TYR A 316 0.29 -14.98 -12.76
C TYR A 316 1.42 -15.98 -13.04
N PHE A 317 2.16 -16.39 -12.00
CA PHE A 317 3.30 -17.29 -12.16
C PHE A 317 2.89 -18.73 -12.49
N SER A 318 1.72 -19.18 -12.06
CA SER A 318 1.20 -20.49 -12.48
C SER A 318 0.87 -20.54 -13.97
N GLY A 319 0.38 -19.42 -14.52
CA GLY A 319 0.20 -19.28 -15.98
C GLY A 319 1.53 -19.23 -16.75
N LEU A 320 2.58 -18.65 -16.16
CA LEU A 320 3.89 -18.51 -16.79
C LEU A 320 4.73 -19.79 -16.66
N PHE A 321 4.68 -20.45 -15.51
CA PHE A 321 5.43 -21.68 -15.20
C PHE A 321 4.48 -22.75 -14.64
N PRO A 322 3.73 -23.46 -15.49
CA PRO A 322 2.67 -24.37 -15.07
C PRO A 322 3.12 -25.57 -14.22
N LYS A 323 4.42 -25.91 -14.28
CA LYS A 323 4.96 -27.10 -13.56
C LYS A 323 4.72 -27.08 -12.05
N LEU A 324 4.79 -25.93 -11.41
CA LEU A 324 4.55 -25.80 -9.97
C LEU A 324 3.05 -25.65 -9.62
N GLY A 325 2.24 -25.17 -10.58
CA GLY A 325 0.86 -24.85 -10.37
C GLY A 325 0.63 -23.72 -9.33
N TYR A 326 -0.62 -23.33 -9.17
CA TYR A 326 -1.01 -22.24 -8.25
C TYR A 326 -0.56 -22.47 -6.80
N ARG A 327 -0.82 -23.67 -6.26
CA ARG A 327 -0.48 -24.00 -4.86
C ARG A 327 1.03 -23.96 -4.60
N GLY A 328 1.81 -24.48 -5.56
CA GLY A 328 3.28 -24.47 -5.43
C GLY A 328 3.83 -23.05 -5.42
N TRP A 329 3.35 -22.17 -6.30
CA TRP A 329 3.74 -20.76 -6.30
C TRP A 329 3.30 -20.02 -5.04
N ALA A 330 2.12 -20.32 -4.51
CA ALA A 330 1.66 -19.73 -3.25
C ALA A 330 2.58 -20.10 -2.06
N VAL A 331 3.07 -21.35 -2.00
CA VAL A 331 4.07 -21.76 -1.01
C VAL A 331 5.39 -21.00 -1.21
N VAL A 332 5.89 -20.91 -2.45
CA VAL A 332 7.13 -20.20 -2.76
C VAL A 332 7.04 -18.74 -2.31
N PHE A 333 5.96 -18.04 -2.67
CA PHE A 333 5.79 -16.64 -2.30
C PHE A 333 5.62 -16.44 -0.79
N ALA A 334 4.88 -17.31 -0.12
CA ALA A 334 4.73 -17.25 1.33
C ALA A 334 6.08 -17.47 2.06
N VAL A 335 6.84 -18.50 1.65
CA VAL A 335 8.13 -18.84 2.29
C VAL A 335 9.19 -17.78 2.02
N VAL A 336 9.35 -17.34 0.75
CA VAL A 336 10.34 -16.31 0.41
C VAL A 336 10.02 -15.00 1.13
N SER A 337 8.75 -14.59 1.15
CA SER A 337 8.32 -13.38 1.85
C SER A 337 8.47 -13.48 3.36
N MET A 338 8.23 -14.66 3.94
CA MET A 338 8.47 -14.93 5.35
C MET A 338 9.95 -14.71 5.71
N VAL A 339 10.87 -15.27 4.92
CA VAL A 339 12.32 -15.10 5.16
C VAL A 339 12.68 -13.60 5.07
N ILE A 340 12.24 -12.90 4.02
CA ILE A 340 12.55 -11.47 3.83
C ILE A 340 11.93 -10.61 4.94
N SER A 341 10.73 -10.94 5.43
CA SER A 341 10.05 -10.15 6.46
C SER A 341 10.82 -10.12 7.79
N ASN A 342 11.67 -11.12 8.06
CA ASN A 342 12.51 -11.17 9.25
C ASN A 342 13.71 -10.19 9.21
N ALA A 343 13.95 -9.54 8.07
CA ALA A 343 14.91 -8.43 7.99
C ALA A 343 14.41 -7.16 8.72
N GLY A 344 13.12 -7.11 9.07
CA GLY A 344 12.49 -5.95 9.71
C GLY A 344 12.01 -4.90 8.73
N LEU A 345 11.01 -4.12 9.16
CA LEU A 345 10.33 -3.14 8.32
C LEU A 345 11.30 -2.08 7.76
N THR A 346 12.10 -1.48 8.63
CA THR A 346 13.02 -0.38 8.25
C THR A 346 14.00 -0.82 7.15
N LEU A 347 14.55 -2.04 7.23
CA LEU A 347 15.47 -2.54 6.22
C LEU A 347 14.76 -2.81 4.89
N ILE A 348 13.56 -3.40 4.91
CA ILE A 348 12.74 -3.63 3.72
C ILE A 348 12.45 -2.30 3.02
N LEU A 349 12.07 -1.26 3.77
CA LEU A 349 11.82 0.07 3.21
C LEU A 349 13.05 0.68 2.54
N LYS A 350 14.23 0.57 3.17
CA LYS A 350 15.50 1.03 2.59
C LYS A 350 15.84 0.34 1.27
N PHE A 351 15.61 -0.96 1.17
CA PHE A 351 15.81 -1.72 -0.08
C PHE A 351 14.76 -1.43 -1.15
N SER A 352 13.55 -1.05 -0.75
CA SER A 352 12.48 -0.71 -1.68
C SER A 352 12.81 0.51 -2.53
N ILE A 353 13.46 1.53 -1.95
CA ILE A 353 13.72 2.81 -2.62
C ILE A 353 14.47 2.64 -3.96
N PRO A 354 15.67 2.04 -4.02
CA PRO A 354 16.41 1.94 -5.28
C PRO A 354 15.67 1.09 -6.33
N VAL A 355 14.98 0.04 -5.91
CA VAL A 355 14.20 -0.81 -6.83
C VAL A 355 13.05 -0.02 -7.45
N LEU A 356 12.31 0.72 -6.64
CA LEU A 356 11.16 1.51 -7.11
C LEU A 356 11.61 2.69 -7.97
N VAL A 357 12.70 3.38 -7.61
CA VAL A 357 13.29 4.46 -8.42
C VAL A 357 13.71 3.95 -9.81
N ALA A 358 14.11 2.69 -9.93
CA ALA A 358 14.42 2.08 -11.23
C ALA A 358 13.18 1.70 -12.05
N ILE A 359 12.12 1.20 -11.41
CA ILE A 359 10.94 0.65 -12.10
C ILE A 359 9.89 1.73 -12.41
N TYR A 360 9.70 2.69 -11.51
CA TYR A 360 8.64 3.70 -11.64
C TYR A 360 8.75 4.60 -12.88
N PRO A 361 9.92 5.10 -13.27
CA PRO A 361 10.04 5.88 -14.51
C PRO A 361 9.56 5.11 -15.75
N LEU A 362 9.82 3.81 -15.81
CA LEU A 362 9.34 2.95 -16.90
C LEU A 362 7.82 2.83 -16.87
N ALA A 363 7.22 2.67 -15.68
CA ALA A 363 5.77 2.65 -15.50
C ALA A 363 5.12 3.96 -15.92
N ILE A 364 5.67 5.10 -15.49
CA ILE A 364 5.17 6.44 -15.81
C ILE A 364 5.20 6.69 -17.32
N VAL A 365 6.32 6.40 -17.97
CA VAL A 365 6.46 6.54 -19.43
C VAL A 365 5.48 5.63 -20.15
N LEU A 366 5.32 4.38 -19.71
CA LEU A 366 4.39 3.44 -20.32
C LEU A 366 2.92 3.92 -20.19
N ILE A 367 2.55 4.47 -19.03
CA ILE A 367 1.22 5.07 -18.80
C ILE A 367 1.02 6.27 -19.73
N ALA A 368 2.01 7.18 -19.81
CA ALA A 368 1.94 8.36 -20.66
C ALA A 368 1.78 7.98 -22.14
N LEU A 369 2.59 7.03 -22.63
CA LEU A 369 2.47 6.51 -24.00
C LEU A 369 1.12 5.83 -24.25
N GLY A 370 0.59 5.10 -23.26
CA GLY A 370 -0.74 4.51 -23.31
C GLY A 370 -1.85 5.54 -23.50
N LEU A 371 -1.74 6.67 -22.80
CA LEU A 371 -2.73 7.76 -22.86
C LEU A 371 -2.60 8.65 -24.10
N ILE A 372 -1.39 8.89 -24.63
CA ILE A 372 -1.17 9.67 -25.86
C ILE A 372 -1.74 8.95 -27.09
N ASN A 373 -1.68 7.63 -27.14
CA ASN A 373 -2.30 6.84 -28.22
C ASN A 373 -3.84 6.82 -28.18
N LEU A 374 -4.45 7.56 -27.24
CA LEU A 374 -5.87 7.81 -27.06
C LEU A 374 -6.38 9.06 -27.81
N ALA A 375 -5.48 9.96 -28.13
CA ALA A 375 -5.77 11.20 -28.88
C ALA A 375 -5.54 10.99 -30.40
#